data_3244704f7595b8265577484f17472ec7
#
_entry.id   3244704f7595b8265577484f17472ec7
#
_cell.length_a   1.000
_cell.length_b   1.000
_cell.length_c   1.000
_cell.angle_alpha   90.00
_cell.angle_beta   90.00
_cell.angle_gamma   90.00
#
_symmetry.space_group_name_H-M   'P 1'
#
loop_
_entity.id
_entity.type
_entity.pdbx_description
1 polymer ?
#
loop_
_entity_poly.entity_id
_entity_poly.type
_entity_poly.pdbx_seq_one_letter_code
_entity_poly.pdbx_strand_id
1 'polypeptide(L)'
;MHREITSDVHLMTEQKKPIKPGQFDLSYIPMDWPLTALGRNKDPYIRGWQNNPLSKAEIEHEMSEGNCKAIGLLGGPVYNHPYGLVWVDIDGPTVYKAIQDLCELTLDQALPDTLTICSGKEGRERKLYKLLRQDHKHFIRNKYTWHAEAPKEKLEILWSKHQGVLMGLHPETEGYYTAENQGFEYVNKLPELP
;
A
#
# COMPACT_ATOMS: atom_id res chain seq x y z
N MET A 1 13.22 -18.77 53.58
CA MET A 1 12.32 -19.39 52.59
C MET A 1 11.76 -18.26 51.68
N HIS A 2 12.43 -17.97 50.59
CA HIS A 2 11.93 -17.05 49.56
C HIS A 2 11.33 -17.88 48.44
N ARG A 3 10.04 -17.67 48.15
CA ARG A 3 9.40 -18.23 46.97
C ARG A 3 9.58 -17.24 45.84
N GLU A 4 10.35 -17.64 44.84
CA GLU A 4 10.37 -16.98 43.53
C GLU A 4 9.03 -17.26 42.82
N ILE A 5 8.33 -16.22 42.45
CA ILE A 5 7.17 -16.28 41.56
C ILE A 5 7.68 -15.99 40.15
N THR A 6 7.92 -17.07 39.40
CA THR A 6 8.17 -16.95 37.97
C THR A 6 6.81 -16.77 37.27
N SER A 7 6.55 -15.56 36.80
CA SER A 7 5.43 -15.26 35.93
C SER A 7 5.82 -15.55 34.47
N ASP A 8 5.52 -16.74 34.01
CA ASP A 8 5.54 -17.06 32.58
C ASP A 8 4.38 -16.34 31.89
N VAL A 9 4.66 -15.14 31.35
CA VAL A 9 3.78 -14.50 30.40
C VAL A 9 4.00 -15.16 29.03
N HIS A 10 3.22 -16.19 28.76
CA HIS A 10 3.10 -16.75 27.44
C HIS A 10 2.41 -15.71 26.53
N LEU A 11 3.21 -14.90 25.84
CA LEU A 11 2.76 -14.15 24.69
C LEU A 11 2.33 -15.16 23.62
N MET A 12 1.04 -15.49 23.62
CA MET A 12 0.42 -16.17 22.49
C MET A 12 0.47 -15.19 21.29
N THR A 13 1.50 -15.33 20.49
CA THR A 13 1.48 -14.82 19.11
C THR A 13 0.40 -15.60 18.39
N GLU A 14 -0.79 -15.03 18.27
CA GLU A 14 -1.79 -15.54 17.34
C GLU A 14 -1.15 -15.61 15.95
N GLN A 15 -0.83 -16.81 15.50
CA GLN A 15 -0.44 -17.05 14.13
C GLN A 15 -1.62 -16.66 13.24
N LYS A 16 -1.54 -15.47 12.63
CA LYS A 16 -2.53 -15.00 11.65
C LYS A 16 -2.64 -16.06 10.56
N LYS A 17 -3.82 -16.67 10.42
CA LYS A 17 -4.10 -17.61 9.33
C LYS A 17 -3.84 -16.88 8.01
N PRO A 18 -3.04 -17.46 7.10
CA PRO A 18 -2.85 -16.85 5.80
C PRO A 18 -4.22 -16.67 5.13
N ILE A 19 -4.46 -15.47 4.60
CA ILE A 19 -5.68 -15.17 3.83
C ILE A 19 -5.71 -16.16 2.66
N LYS A 20 -6.77 -16.96 2.59
CA LYS A 20 -6.89 -17.95 1.51
C LYS A 20 -6.89 -17.23 0.17
N PRO A 21 -6.22 -17.80 -0.86
CA PRO A 21 -6.29 -17.26 -2.21
C PRO A 21 -7.73 -16.98 -2.63
N GLY A 22 -8.01 -15.73 -3.05
CA GLY A 22 -9.35 -15.29 -3.47
C GLY A 22 -10.21 -14.63 -2.40
N GLN A 23 -9.76 -14.51 -1.16
CA GLN A 23 -10.49 -13.82 -0.10
C GLN A 23 -9.89 -12.42 0.11
N PHE A 24 -10.55 -11.42 -0.46
CA PHE A 24 -10.29 -10.01 -0.17
C PHE A 24 -11.10 -9.62 1.06
N ASP A 25 -10.43 -9.24 2.12
CA ASP A 25 -11.10 -8.70 3.30
C ASP A 25 -11.08 -7.16 3.24
N LEU A 26 -12.21 -6.59 2.84
CA LEU A 26 -12.39 -5.14 2.80
C LEU A 26 -12.78 -4.54 4.14
N SER A 27 -12.97 -5.34 5.19
CA SER A 27 -13.43 -4.85 6.50
C SER A 27 -12.50 -3.79 7.10
N TYR A 28 -11.20 -3.94 6.88
CA TYR A 28 -10.16 -3.03 7.37
C TYR A 28 -10.02 -1.73 6.56
N ILE A 29 -10.59 -1.67 5.36
CA ILE A 29 -10.46 -0.50 4.49
C ILE A 29 -11.48 0.55 4.90
N PRO A 30 -11.09 1.82 5.14
CA PRO A 30 -12.04 2.90 5.39
C PRO A 30 -13.08 3.04 4.27
N MET A 31 -14.32 3.38 4.65
CA MET A 31 -15.45 3.42 3.72
C MET A 31 -15.31 4.45 2.61
N ASP A 32 -14.53 5.50 2.87
CA ASP A 32 -14.32 6.66 2.00
C ASP A 32 -13.00 6.64 1.24
N TRP A 33 -12.26 5.54 1.33
CA TRP A 33 -11.06 5.39 0.53
C TRP A 33 -11.39 5.16 -0.95
N PRO A 34 -10.71 5.89 -1.85
CA PRO A 34 -10.99 5.85 -3.29
C PRO A 34 -10.43 4.56 -3.92
N LEU A 35 -11.28 3.57 -4.11
CA LEU A 35 -10.89 2.26 -4.64
C LEU A 35 -11.07 2.18 -6.16
N THR A 36 -10.40 1.21 -6.78
CA THR A 36 -10.63 0.84 -8.18
C THR A 36 -10.47 -0.67 -8.37
N ALA A 37 -11.32 -1.24 -9.22
CA ALA A 37 -11.22 -2.65 -9.60
C ALA A 37 -10.16 -2.83 -10.68
N LEU A 38 -9.29 -3.82 -10.49
CA LEU A 38 -8.19 -4.14 -11.38
C LEU A 38 -8.41 -5.50 -12.04
N GLY A 39 -8.15 -5.56 -13.33
CA GLY A 39 -8.12 -6.79 -14.11
C GLY A 39 -6.85 -7.62 -13.85
N ARG A 40 -6.67 -8.68 -14.66
CA ARG A 40 -5.55 -9.62 -14.49
C ARG A 40 -4.16 -8.96 -14.59
N ASN A 41 -4.02 -7.90 -15.39
CA ASN A 41 -2.74 -7.22 -15.61
C ASN A 41 -2.52 -6.01 -14.69
N LYS A 42 -3.27 -5.89 -13.60
CA LYS A 42 -3.28 -4.73 -12.70
C LYS A 42 -3.80 -3.44 -13.34
N ASP A 43 -4.44 -3.54 -14.47
CA ASP A 43 -5.01 -2.38 -15.16
C ASP A 43 -6.44 -2.13 -14.69
N PRO A 44 -6.78 -0.89 -14.29
CA PRO A 44 -8.16 -0.52 -14.04
C PRO A 44 -8.98 -0.65 -15.33
N TYR A 45 -10.06 -1.41 -15.29
CA TYR A 45 -10.92 -1.64 -16.46
C TYR A 45 -12.19 -0.79 -16.43
N ILE A 46 -12.50 -0.18 -15.33
CA ILE A 46 -13.64 0.75 -15.22
C ILE A 46 -13.25 2.10 -15.82
N ARG A 47 -14.02 2.55 -16.81
CA ARG A 47 -13.74 3.81 -17.50
C ARG A 47 -13.87 5.02 -16.54
N GLY A 48 -12.88 5.90 -16.56
CA GLY A 48 -12.90 7.12 -15.76
C GLY A 48 -12.58 6.92 -14.28
N TRP A 49 -12.01 5.80 -13.91
CA TRP A 49 -11.64 5.43 -12.55
C TRP A 49 -10.83 6.51 -11.79
N GLN A 50 -10.02 7.31 -12.51
CA GLN A 50 -9.22 8.38 -11.90
C GLN A 50 -10.06 9.50 -11.29
N ASN A 51 -11.28 9.67 -11.77
CA ASN A 51 -12.19 10.73 -11.33
C ASN A 51 -13.45 10.17 -10.64
N ASN A 52 -13.72 8.88 -10.84
CA ASN A 52 -14.86 8.18 -10.29
C ASN A 52 -14.39 6.90 -9.61
N PRO A 53 -13.76 7.01 -8.43
CA PRO A 53 -13.37 5.83 -7.66
C PRO A 53 -14.60 5.05 -7.22
N LEU A 54 -14.42 3.75 -7.06
CA LEU A 54 -15.48 2.86 -6.59
C LEU A 54 -15.56 2.87 -5.06
N SER A 55 -16.77 2.73 -4.55
CA SER A 55 -17.05 2.40 -3.16
C SER A 55 -16.73 0.92 -2.86
N LYS A 56 -16.68 0.55 -1.59
CA LYS A 56 -16.54 -0.85 -1.19
C LYS A 56 -17.62 -1.75 -1.79
N ALA A 57 -18.89 -1.32 -1.75
CA ALA A 57 -20.00 -2.11 -2.28
C ALA A 57 -19.88 -2.36 -3.79
N GLU A 58 -19.40 -1.36 -4.54
CA GLU A 58 -19.13 -1.52 -5.97
C GLU A 58 -17.96 -2.49 -6.21
N ILE A 59 -16.90 -2.42 -5.40
CA ILE A 59 -15.80 -3.41 -5.46
C ILE A 59 -16.30 -4.82 -5.15
N GLU A 60 -17.12 -5.01 -4.12
CA GLU A 60 -17.72 -6.30 -3.76
C GLU A 60 -18.57 -6.85 -4.90
N HIS A 61 -19.33 -5.99 -5.58
CA HIS A 61 -20.08 -6.37 -6.77
C HIS A 61 -19.16 -6.85 -7.90
N GLU A 62 -18.13 -6.08 -8.26
CA GLU A 62 -17.15 -6.47 -9.31
C GLU A 62 -16.41 -7.78 -8.97
N MET A 63 -16.17 -8.03 -7.68
CA MET A 63 -15.61 -9.29 -7.21
C MET A 63 -16.59 -10.46 -7.41
N SER A 64 -17.87 -10.26 -7.10
CA SER A 64 -18.92 -11.29 -7.25
C SER A 64 -19.12 -11.70 -8.71
N GLU A 65 -18.97 -10.75 -9.64
CA GLU A 65 -18.99 -11.00 -11.08
C GLU A 65 -17.71 -11.69 -11.60
N GLY A 66 -16.69 -11.84 -10.76
CA GLY A 66 -15.43 -12.47 -11.11
C GLY A 66 -14.51 -11.65 -12.02
N ASN A 67 -14.83 -10.39 -12.28
CA ASN A 67 -14.05 -9.48 -13.11
C ASN A 67 -12.86 -8.89 -12.36
N CYS A 68 -13.05 -8.55 -11.08
CA CYS A 68 -12.03 -7.97 -10.21
C CYS A 68 -11.01 -9.04 -9.77
N LYS A 69 -9.75 -8.88 -10.17
CA LYS A 69 -8.64 -9.78 -9.80
C LYS A 69 -7.72 -9.17 -8.75
N ALA A 70 -7.73 -7.86 -8.65
CA ALA A 70 -7.01 -7.11 -7.62
C ALA A 70 -7.74 -5.79 -7.36
N ILE A 71 -7.44 -5.18 -6.23
CA ILE A 71 -8.01 -3.89 -5.82
C ILE A 71 -6.88 -2.88 -5.77
N GLY A 72 -7.06 -1.78 -6.47
CA GLY A 72 -6.22 -0.60 -6.39
C GLY A 72 -6.79 0.43 -5.45
N LEU A 73 -5.91 1.20 -4.82
CA LEU A 73 -6.25 2.37 -4.03
C LEU A 73 -5.62 3.60 -4.69
N LEU A 74 -6.45 4.59 -4.99
CA LEU A 74 -6.00 5.81 -5.64
C LEU A 74 -5.23 6.69 -4.65
N GLY A 75 -4.13 7.25 -5.12
CA GLY A 75 -3.45 8.36 -4.47
C GLY A 75 -4.20 9.68 -4.69
N GLY A 76 -3.86 10.67 -3.89
CA GLY A 76 -4.46 12.00 -3.97
C GLY A 76 -5.33 12.35 -2.77
N PRO A 77 -6.01 13.52 -2.80
CA PRO A 77 -6.88 13.95 -1.73
C PRO A 77 -8.00 12.95 -1.44
N VAL A 78 -8.22 12.65 -0.15
CA VAL A 78 -9.36 11.84 0.29
C VAL A 78 -10.52 12.78 0.63
N TYR A 79 -11.70 12.48 0.10
CA TYR A 79 -12.88 13.30 0.31
C TYR A 79 -13.25 13.38 1.80
N ASN A 80 -13.56 14.58 2.28
CA ASN A 80 -13.87 14.87 3.70
C ASN A 80 -12.74 14.61 4.72
N HIS A 81 -11.52 14.33 4.27
CA HIS A 81 -10.38 14.19 5.17
C HIS A 81 -9.40 15.37 5.06
N PRO A 82 -8.67 15.70 6.15
CA PRO A 82 -7.62 16.71 6.13
C PRO A 82 -6.32 16.22 5.48
N TYR A 83 -6.33 15.05 4.88
CA TYR A 83 -5.17 14.42 4.24
C TYR A 83 -5.50 13.84 2.86
N GLY A 84 -4.47 13.49 2.14
CA GLY A 84 -4.49 12.63 0.97
C GLY A 84 -3.64 11.40 1.17
N LEU A 85 -3.65 10.47 0.22
CA LEU A 85 -2.89 9.23 0.21
C LEU A 85 -1.77 9.31 -0.82
N VAL A 86 -0.57 8.90 -0.41
CA VAL A 86 0.61 8.84 -1.27
C VAL A 86 1.17 7.44 -1.25
N TRP A 87 1.41 6.89 -2.44
CA TRP A 87 2.15 5.66 -2.60
C TRP A 87 3.62 5.95 -2.89
N VAL A 88 4.49 5.27 -2.16
CA VAL A 88 5.92 5.17 -2.46
C VAL A 88 6.16 3.76 -2.99
N ASP A 89 6.40 3.65 -4.29
CA ASP A 89 6.58 2.38 -5.01
C ASP A 89 8.08 2.13 -5.20
N ILE A 90 8.59 1.10 -4.54
CA ILE A 90 9.98 0.69 -4.55
C ILE A 90 10.10 -0.52 -5.47
N ASP A 91 10.73 -0.36 -6.61
CA ASP A 91 10.80 -1.36 -7.67
C ASP A 91 12.25 -1.86 -7.83
N GLY A 92 12.78 -2.47 -6.77
CA GLY A 92 14.06 -3.15 -6.75
C GLY A 92 15.01 -2.74 -5.61
N PRO A 93 15.97 -3.60 -5.25
CA PRO A 93 16.84 -3.44 -4.08
C PRO A 93 17.78 -2.22 -4.14
N THR A 94 18.23 -1.78 -5.32
CA THR A 94 19.13 -0.61 -5.41
C THR A 94 18.41 0.72 -5.16
N VAL A 95 17.07 0.71 -5.13
CA VAL A 95 16.26 1.89 -4.83
C VAL A 95 16.48 2.39 -3.40
N TYR A 96 16.68 1.50 -2.44
CA TYR A 96 16.94 1.89 -1.05
C TYR A 96 18.15 2.79 -0.90
N LYS A 97 19.23 2.46 -1.64
CA LYS A 97 20.41 3.32 -1.68
C LYS A 97 20.10 4.66 -2.32
N ALA A 98 19.34 4.67 -3.41
CA ALA A 98 18.93 5.91 -4.06
C ALA A 98 18.10 6.81 -3.13
N ILE A 99 17.22 6.25 -2.30
CA ILE A 99 16.44 7.00 -1.31
C ILE A 99 17.37 7.65 -0.27
N GLN A 100 18.31 6.89 0.29
CA GLN A 100 19.26 7.42 1.25
C GLN A 100 20.12 8.55 0.66
N ASP A 101 20.61 8.36 -0.57
CA ASP A 101 21.42 9.36 -1.26
C ASP A 101 20.62 10.65 -1.58
N LEU A 102 19.32 10.52 -1.92
CA LEU A 102 18.43 11.65 -2.22
C LEU A 102 18.03 12.45 -0.98
N CYS A 103 17.75 11.75 0.11
CA CYS A 103 17.21 12.36 1.33
C CYS A 103 18.29 12.74 2.35
N GLU A 104 19.52 12.23 2.19
CA GLU A 104 20.61 12.35 3.18
C GLU A 104 20.19 11.81 4.59
N LEU A 105 19.27 10.85 4.61
CA LEU A 105 18.66 10.25 5.80
C LEU A 105 18.90 8.73 5.80
N THR A 106 18.77 8.11 6.95
CA THR A 106 18.62 6.64 7.00
C THR A 106 17.30 6.24 6.37
N LEU A 107 17.20 4.99 5.91
CA LEU A 107 15.95 4.50 5.29
C LEU A 107 14.75 4.64 6.22
N ASP A 108 14.89 4.26 7.49
CA ASP A 108 13.81 4.37 8.49
C ASP A 108 13.36 5.81 8.76
N GLN A 109 14.30 6.78 8.61
CA GLN A 109 13.97 8.20 8.73
C GLN A 109 13.26 8.72 7.47
N ALA A 110 13.70 8.27 6.28
CA ALA A 110 13.11 8.69 5.01
C ALA A 110 11.77 8.01 4.74
N LEU A 111 11.63 6.76 5.16
CA LEU A 111 10.43 5.92 4.95
C LEU A 111 10.06 5.21 6.26
N PRO A 112 9.45 5.90 7.23
CA PRO A 112 9.01 5.28 8.48
C PRO A 112 8.04 4.13 8.24
N ASP A 113 7.96 3.22 9.19
CA ASP A 113 7.08 2.05 9.12
C ASP A 113 5.63 2.44 8.83
N THR A 114 5.06 1.77 7.85
CA THR A 114 3.69 2.01 7.38
C THR A 114 3.09 0.74 6.77
N LEU A 115 1.83 0.82 6.32
CA LEU A 115 1.24 -0.24 5.49
C LEU A 115 2.11 -0.47 4.25
N THR A 116 2.73 -1.63 4.21
CA THR A 116 3.62 -2.06 3.12
C THR A 116 2.99 -3.24 2.39
N ILE A 117 2.85 -3.10 1.09
CA ILE A 117 2.30 -4.13 0.19
C ILE A 117 3.44 -4.73 -0.62
N CYS A 118 3.63 -6.04 -0.48
CA CYS A 118 4.68 -6.80 -1.16
C CYS A 118 4.11 -7.65 -2.29
N SER A 119 4.85 -7.73 -3.38
CA SER A 119 4.49 -8.53 -4.56
C SER A 119 5.07 -9.96 -4.53
N GLY A 120 5.85 -10.30 -3.50
CA GLY A 120 6.61 -11.53 -3.43
C GLY A 120 7.90 -11.55 -4.26
N LYS A 121 8.24 -10.44 -4.92
CA LYS A 121 9.53 -10.24 -5.58
C LYS A 121 10.47 -9.49 -4.66
N GLU A 122 11.73 -9.94 -4.58
CA GLU A 122 12.76 -9.34 -3.73
C GLU A 122 12.94 -7.84 -4.03
N GLY A 123 13.01 -7.03 -2.96
CA GLY A 123 13.20 -5.58 -3.03
C GLY A 123 12.07 -4.81 -3.72
N ARG A 124 10.89 -5.43 -3.89
CA ARG A 124 9.73 -4.77 -4.51
C ARG A 124 8.59 -4.67 -3.53
N GLU A 125 8.39 -3.48 -3.06
CA GLU A 125 7.33 -3.16 -2.11
C GLU A 125 6.70 -1.80 -2.41
N ARG A 126 5.54 -1.60 -1.85
CA ARG A 126 4.79 -0.36 -1.99
C ARG A 126 4.31 0.10 -0.63
N LYS A 127 4.69 1.29 -0.24
CA LYS A 127 4.40 1.89 1.07
C LYS A 127 3.34 2.96 0.92
N LEU A 128 2.38 2.99 1.85
CA LEU A 128 1.29 3.96 1.85
C LEU A 128 1.44 4.95 2.99
N TYR A 129 1.41 6.24 2.67
CA TYR A 129 1.51 7.34 3.62
C TYR A 129 0.34 8.31 3.52
N LYS A 130 0.12 9.08 4.56
CA LYS A 130 -0.72 10.29 4.52
C LYS A 130 0.10 11.49 4.09
N LEU A 131 -0.55 12.38 3.36
CA LEU A 131 -0.04 13.71 3.07
C LEU A 131 -1.07 14.73 3.58
N LEU A 132 -0.67 15.63 4.47
CA LEU A 132 -1.57 16.64 5.01
C LEU A 132 -2.01 17.62 3.92
N ARG A 133 -3.25 18.13 4.03
CA ARG A 133 -3.82 19.03 3.00
C ARG A 133 -2.96 20.27 2.76
N GLN A 134 -2.32 20.81 3.80
CA GLN A 134 -1.42 21.97 3.68
C GLN A 134 -0.22 21.70 2.78
N ASP A 135 0.20 20.44 2.66
CA ASP A 135 1.39 20.00 1.92
C ASP A 135 1.06 19.55 0.48
N HIS A 136 -0.23 19.42 0.13
CA HIS A 136 -0.66 19.07 -1.24
C HIS A 136 -0.08 20.02 -2.30
N LYS A 137 0.15 21.28 -1.95
CA LYS A 137 0.74 22.30 -2.84
C LYS A 137 2.15 21.95 -3.33
N HIS A 138 2.87 21.09 -2.61
CA HIS A 138 4.21 20.63 -2.98
C HIS A 138 4.18 19.57 -4.07
N PHE A 139 3.03 18.89 -4.25
CA PHE A 139 2.83 17.90 -5.29
C PHE A 139 2.29 18.53 -6.57
N ILE A 140 3.20 19.17 -7.33
CA ILE A 140 2.88 19.82 -8.61
C ILE A 140 2.68 18.83 -9.77
N ARG A 141 3.05 17.56 -9.56
CA ARG A 141 2.86 16.46 -10.51
C ARG A 141 2.10 15.32 -9.84
N ASN A 142 1.40 14.53 -10.63
CA ASN A 142 0.68 13.36 -10.13
C ASN A 142 1.60 12.16 -9.88
N LYS A 143 2.81 12.18 -10.45
CA LYS A 143 3.81 11.13 -10.32
C LYS A 143 5.21 11.69 -10.42
N TYR A 144 6.09 11.18 -9.60
CA TYR A 144 7.53 11.41 -9.65
C TYR A 144 8.24 10.07 -9.83
N THR A 145 9.30 10.04 -10.63
CA THR A 145 10.08 8.83 -10.89
C THR A 145 11.56 9.14 -10.82
N TRP A 146 12.30 8.35 -10.07
CA TRP A 146 13.76 8.34 -10.05
C TRP A 146 14.24 6.94 -10.42
N HIS A 147 15.18 6.88 -11.35
CA HIS A 147 15.80 5.62 -11.74
C HIS A 147 16.96 5.32 -10.80
N ALA A 148 16.99 4.10 -10.28
CA ALA A 148 18.08 3.59 -9.48
C ALA A 148 19.25 3.14 -10.37
N GLU A 149 20.30 2.67 -9.73
CA GLU A 149 21.55 2.26 -10.42
C GLU A 149 21.35 1.05 -11.34
N ALA A 150 20.54 0.08 -10.89
CA ALA A 150 20.23 -1.10 -11.68
C ALA A 150 19.17 -0.83 -12.77
N PRO A 151 19.33 -1.40 -13.97
CA PRO A 151 18.35 -1.24 -15.03
C PRO A 151 16.95 -1.70 -14.61
N LYS A 152 15.94 -0.88 -14.91
CA LYS A 152 14.52 -1.10 -14.60
C LYS A 152 14.15 -0.97 -13.12
N GLU A 153 15.10 -0.72 -12.22
CA GLU A 153 14.78 -0.39 -10.84
C GLU A 153 14.53 1.10 -10.68
N LYS A 154 13.49 1.45 -9.93
CA LYS A 154 13.06 2.83 -9.78
C LYS A 154 12.28 3.05 -8.49
N LEU A 155 12.37 4.28 -8.01
CA LEU A 155 11.47 4.83 -7.01
C LEU A 155 10.37 5.62 -7.72
N GLU A 156 9.13 5.34 -7.39
CA GLU A 156 8.00 6.15 -7.85
C GLU A 156 7.20 6.67 -6.65
N ILE A 157 6.92 7.98 -6.65
CA ILE A 157 5.94 8.57 -5.75
C ILE A 157 4.67 8.80 -6.57
N LEU A 158 3.60 8.09 -6.21
CA LEU A 158 2.32 8.14 -6.92
C LEU A 158 1.34 8.98 -6.10
N TRP A 159 0.92 10.07 -6.70
CA TRP A 159 -0.07 11.00 -6.17
C TRP A 159 -1.38 10.91 -6.96
N SER A 160 -2.11 11.98 -7.07
CA SER A 160 -3.42 12.06 -7.70
C SER A 160 -3.49 11.36 -9.08
N LYS A 161 -4.59 10.68 -9.36
CA LYS A 161 -4.85 9.95 -10.62
C LYS A 161 -3.96 8.71 -10.88
N HIS A 162 -3.17 8.33 -9.92
CA HIS A 162 -2.45 7.04 -9.92
C HIS A 162 -3.00 6.11 -8.85
N GLN A 163 -2.88 4.83 -9.06
CA GLN A 163 -3.27 3.82 -8.09
C GLN A 163 -2.09 2.95 -7.70
N GLY A 164 -2.05 2.51 -6.46
CA GLY A 164 -1.24 1.38 -6.01
C GLY A 164 -2.11 0.16 -5.79
N VAL A 165 -1.60 -1.03 -6.14
CA VAL A 165 -2.31 -2.27 -5.81
C VAL A 165 -2.31 -2.45 -4.30
N LEU A 166 -3.49 -2.59 -3.72
CA LEU A 166 -3.70 -2.77 -2.29
C LEU A 166 -3.75 -4.25 -1.92
N MET A 167 -4.45 -5.05 -2.70
CA MET A 167 -4.59 -6.49 -2.51
C MET A 167 -5.01 -7.19 -3.80
N GLY A 168 -4.85 -8.50 -3.86
CA GLY A 168 -5.31 -9.30 -4.97
C GLY A 168 -4.23 -10.14 -5.64
N LEU A 169 -4.55 -10.66 -6.83
CA LEU A 169 -3.69 -11.55 -7.58
C LEU A 169 -2.55 -10.78 -8.27
N HIS A 170 -1.33 -11.28 -8.12
CA HIS A 170 -0.19 -10.75 -8.87
C HIS A 170 -0.09 -11.43 -10.24
N PRO A 171 -0.05 -10.68 -11.36
CA PRO A 171 -0.18 -11.27 -12.69
C PRO A 171 0.98 -12.18 -13.12
N GLU A 172 2.18 -11.96 -12.58
CA GLU A 172 3.39 -12.66 -13.00
C GLU A 172 3.81 -13.78 -12.05
N THR A 173 3.50 -13.64 -10.74
CA THR A 173 3.89 -14.64 -9.73
C THR A 173 2.79 -15.67 -9.49
N GLU A 174 1.58 -15.43 -10.00
CA GLU A 174 0.36 -16.20 -9.70
C GLU A 174 0.05 -16.27 -8.18
N GLY A 175 0.79 -15.52 -7.39
CA GLY A 175 0.61 -15.34 -5.96
C GLY A 175 -0.30 -14.16 -5.67
N TYR A 176 -0.44 -13.85 -4.39
CA TYR A 176 -1.22 -12.71 -3.92
C TYR A 176 -0.29 -11.64 -3.36
N TYR A 177 -0.70 -10.39 -3.49
CA TYR A 177 -0.11 -9.31 -2.73
C TYR A 177 -0.32 -9.56 -1.25
N THR A 178 0.73 -9.35 -0.47
CA THR A 178 0.72 -9.49 0.99
C THR A 178 0.96 -8.15 1.66
N ALA A 179 0.24 -7.89 2.74
CA ALA A 179 0.54 -6.76 3.60
C ALA A 179 1.55 -7.20 4.66
N GLU A 180 2.67 -6.51 4.73
CA GLU A 180 3.72 -6.73 5.72
C GLU A 180 3.71 -5.63 6.78
N ASN A 181 4.54 -5.83 7.83
CA ASN A 181 4.80 -4.92 8.95
C ASN A 181 3.64 -4.64 9.87
N GLN A 182 2.47 -4.59 9.69
CA GLN A 182 1.35 -4.43 10.63
C GLN A 182 0.01 -4.84 9.99
N GLY A 183 0.06 -5.30 8.75
CA GLY A 183 -1.11 -5.71 8.01
C GLY A 183 -2.11 -4.56 7.81
N PHE A 184 -3.30 -4.91 7.35
CA PHE A 184 -4.35 -3.92 7.09
C PHE A 184 -4.90 -3.25 8.34
N GLU A 185 -4.64 -3.76 9.54
CA GLU A 185 -5.00 -3.11 10.81
C GLU A 185 -4.32 -1.74 10.99
N TYR A 186 -3.21 -1.50 10.27
CA TYR A 186 -2.48 -0.24 10.33
C TYR A 186 -3.11 0.90 9.52
N VAL A 187 -4.08 0.58 8.68
CA VAL A 187 -4.76 1.55 7.80
C VAL A 187 -5.24 2.80 8.54
N ASN A 188 -5.72 2.65 9.77
CA ASN A 188 -6.18 3.77 10.59
C ASN A 188 -5.04 4.60 11.22
N LYS A 189 -3.79 4.13 11.14
CA LYS A 189 -2.62 4.72 11.79
C LYS A 189 -1.52 5.10 10.80
N LEU A 190 -1.85 5.26 9.51
CA LEU A 190 -0.84 5.64 8.53
C LEU A 190 -0.06 6.86 8.99
N PRO A 191 1.28 6.82 8.98
CA PRO A 191 2.12 7.98 9.25
C PRO A 191 2.00 9.01 8.13
N GLU A 192 2.45 10.22 8.44
CA GLU A 192 2.67 11.25 7.42
C GLU A 192 3.91 10.90 6.60
N LEU A 193 3.89 11.26 5.33
CA LEU A 193 5.09 11.23 4.49
C LEU A 193 6.05 12.29 5.02
N PRO A 194 7.30 11.93 5.34
CA PRO A 194 8.32 12.85 5.85
C PRO A 194 8.65 13.98 4.89
#